data_5c68b26a77033dc7f6d32b3e54bd3c20
#
_entry.id   5c68b26a77033dc7f6d32b3e54bd3c20
#
_cell.length_a   1.000
_cell.length_b   1.000
_cell.length_c   1.000
_cell.angle_alpha   90.00
_cell.angle_beta   90.00
_cell.angle_gamma   90.00
#
_symmetry.space_group_name_H-M   'P 1'
#
loop_
_entity.id
_entity.type
_entity.pdbx_description
1 polymer ?
#
loop_
_entity_poly.entity_id
_entity_poly.type
_entity_poly.pdbx_seq_one_letter_code
_entity_poly.pdbx_strand_id
1 'polypeptide(L)'
;MEEEIQIINQNTRREKFKNFIIKNKKILVTSVSSIIIIILLLVFYSEIKFKNQIKLGNKYNEIVLSYEKTNNQNLEEELIDIIQKKDPTYSPLALNFIIDNEIVNDKIKVNELFDIIIEKTNIENEIKNLIIYKKALYNSDNINENDLINILNPILNSESVWKSHSLYLLAEYFLSKNEKQKSKEFLVQIIELENANPKIKVEAQKRINRDLSD
;
A
#
# COMPACT_ATOMS: atom_id res chain seq x y z
N MET A 1 -35.83 32.46 -45.23
CA MET A 1 -35.92 33.20 -43.94
C MET A 1 -35.19 32.46 -42.79
N GLU A 2 -35.41 31.17 -42.54
CA GLU A 2 -34.73 30.46 -41.46
C GLU A 2 -33.21 30.28 -41.71
N GLU A 3 -32.77 30.01 -42.93
CA GLU A 3 -31.35 29.87 -43.28
C GLU A 3 -30.57 31.20 -43.15
N GLU A 4 -31.16 32.32 -43.51
CA GLU A 4 -30.57 33.67 -43.35
C GLU A 4 -30.42 34.03 -41.89
N ILE A 5 -31.39 33.68 -41.04
CA ILE A 5 -31.32 33.90 -39.57
C ILE A 5 -30.22 33.04 -38.95
N GLN A 6 -30.02 31.78 -39.43
CA GLN A 6 -28.95 30.90 -38.96
C GLN A 6 -27.56 31.43 -39.35
N ILE A 7 -27.40 31.94 -40.55
CA ILE A 7 -26.13 32.54 -41.06
C ILE A 7 -25.77 33.80 -40.29
N ILE A 8 -26.76 34.69 -40.06
CA ILE A 8 -26.56 35.92 -39.26
C ILE A 8 -26.18 35.58 -37.82
N ASN A 9 -26.82 34.56 -37.25
CA ASN A 9 -26.52 34.11 -35.86
C ASN A 9 -25.13 33.50 -35.75
N GLN A 10 -24.67 32.74 -36.74
CA GLN A 10 -23.33 32.18 -36.80
C GLN A 10 -22.25 33.28 -36.95
N ASN A 11 -22.47 34.27 -37.81
CA ASN A 11 -21.54 35.37 -38.01
C ASN A 11 -21.41 36.25 -36.75
N THR A 12 -22.55 36.53 -36.08
CA THR A 12 -22.56 37.26 -34.81
C THR A 12 -21.82 36.53 -33.71
N ARG A 13 -21.93 35.20 -33.63
CA ARG A 13 -21.18 34.38 -32.67
C ARG A 13 -19.67 34.40 -32.95
N ARG A 14 -19.26 34.29 -34.23
CA ARG A 14 -17.85 34.37 -34.64
C ARG A 14 -17.23 35.74 -34.34
N GLU A 15 -17.95 36.82 -34.57
CA GLU A 15 -17.49 38.18 -34.24
C GLU A 15 -17.37 38.39 -32.74
N LYS A 16 -18.33 37.94 -31.93
CA LYS A 16 -18.29 38.01 -30.48
C LYS A 16 -17.07 37.23 -29.94
N PHE A 17 -16.83 36.04 -30.45
CA PHE A 17 -15.67 35.21 -30.07
C PHE A 17 -14.34 35.86 -30.47
N LYS A 18 -14.25 36.39 -31.67
CA LYS A 18 -13.06 37.13 -32.14
C LYS A 18 -12.77 38.34 -31.26
N ASN A 19 -13.78 39.12 -30.95
CA ASN A 19 -13.67 40.30 -30.10
C ASN A 19 -13.31 39.94 -28.65
N PHE A 20 -13.82 38.81 -28.12
CA PHE A 20 -13.42 38.29 -26.83
C PHE A 20 -11.94 37.91 -26.79
N ILE A 21 -11.46 37.19 -27.80
CA ILE A 21 -10.03 36.83 -27.92
C ILE A 21 -9.14 38.07 -27.99
N ILE A 22 -9.49 39.03 -28.85
CA ILE A 22 -8.69 40.26 -29.02
C ILE A 22 -8.66 41.06 -27.72
N LYS A 23 -9.79 41.25 -27.06
CA LYS A 23 -9.92 42.02 -25.81
C LYS A 23 -9.17 41.35 -24.65
N ASN A 24 -9.14 40.03 -24.60
CA ASN A 24 -8.53 39.27 -23.50
C ASN A 24 -7.20 38.60 -23.88
N LYS A 25 -6.56 39.03 -24.99
CA LYS A 25 -5.35 38.38 -25.55
C LYS A 25 -4.25 38.19 -24.51
N LYS A 26 -3.96 39.22 -23.71
CA LYS A 26 -2.92 39.12 -22.66
C LYS A 26 -3.25 38.05 -21.62
N ILE A 27 -4.49 38.03 -21.12
CA ILE A 27 -4.93 37.06 -20.12
C ILE A 27 -4.92 35.64 -20.70
N LEU A 28 -5.38 35.44 -21.92
CA LEU A 28 -5.36 34.16 -22.60
C LEU A 28 -3.94 33.63 -22.82
N VAL A 29 -3.02 34.48 -23.27
CA VAL A 29 -1.62 34.12 -23.48
C VAL A 29 -0.96 33.75 -22.13
N THR A 30 -1.16 34.55 -21.09
CA THR A 30 -0.58 34.23 -19.76
C THR A 30 -1.17 32.94 -19.17
N SER A 31 -2.48 32.68 -19.31
CA SER A 31 -3.10 31.45 -18.86
C SER A 31 -2.54 30.24 -19.59
N VAL A 32 -2.44 30.27 -20.92
CA VAL A 32 -1.88 29.17 -21.71
C VAL A 32 -0.41 28.95 -21.34
N SER A 33 0.39 30.02 -21.22
CA SER A 33 1.79 29.91 -20.81
C SER A 33 1.94 29.31 -19.41
N SER A 34 1.08 29.67 -18.46
CA SER A 34 1.07 29.11 -17.11
C SER A 34 0.77 27.59 -17.12
N ILE A 35 -0.22 27.17 -17.92
CA ILE A 35 -0.55 25.75 -18.07
C ILE A 35 0.63 24.96 -18.65
N ILE A 36 1.29 25.51 -19.68
CA ILE A 36 2.47 24.86 -20.28
C ILE A 36 3.59 24.71 -19.26
N ILE A 37 3.87 25.75 -18.47
CA ILE A 37 4.90 25.67 -17.42
C ILE A 37 4.55 24.60 -16.39
N ILE A 38 3.29 24.51 -15.94
CA ILE A 38 2.86 23.48 -14.99
C ILE A 38 3.07 22.07 -15.57
N ILE A 39 2.69 21.86 -16.84
CA ILE A 39 2.89 20.56 -17.51
C ILE A 39 4.39 20.21 -17.57
N LEU A 40 5.25 21.16 -17.94
CA LEU A 40 6.70 20.94 -17.99
C LEU A 40 7.27 20.60 -16.61
N LEU A 41 6.82 21.26 -15.55
CA LEU A 41 7.23 20.95 -14.18
C LEU A 41 6.78 19.53 -13.76
N LEU A 42 5.57 19.11 -14.12
CA LEU A 42 5.08 17.77 -13.83
C LEU A 42 5.88 16.70 -14.58
N VAL A 43 6.21 16.91 -15.85
CA VAL A 43 7.05 15.99 -16.64
C VAL A 43 8.45 15.88 -16.04
N PHE A 44 9.06 17.02 -15.70
CA PHE A 44 10.39 17.05 -15.09
C PHE A 44 10.42 16.35 -13.73
N TYR A 45 9.42 16.60 -12.90
CA TYR A 45 9.26 15.91 -11.61
C TYR A 45 9.11 14.38 -11.78
N SER A 46 8.30 13.95 -12.74
CA SER A 46 8.10 12.55 -13.09
C SER A 46 9.41 11.87 -13.52
N GLU A 47 10.21 12.54 -14.35
CA GLU A 47 11.50 12.04 -14.82
C GLU A 47 12.51 11.85 -13.67
N ILE A 48 12.60 12.82 -12.75
CA ILE A 48 13.46 12.73 -11.57
C ILE A 48 13.02 11.56 -10.69
N LYS A 49 11.70 11.44 -10.42
CA LYS A 49 11.14 10.35 -9.63
C LYS A 49 11.48 9.00 -10.24
N PHE A 50 11.30 8.84 -11.54
CA PHE A 50 11.59 7.60 -12.25
C PHE A 50 13.07 7.23 -12.19
N LYS A 51 13.99 8.18 -12.39
CA LYS A 51 15.43 7.93 -12.26
C LYS A 51 15.84 7.53 -10.84
N ASN A 52 15.26 8.16 -9.83
CA ASN A 52 15.50 7.82 -8.44
C ASN A 52 14.99 6.40 -8.11
N GLN A 53 13.85 6.01 -8.65
CA GLN A 53 13.29 4.66 -8.48
C GLN A 53 14.18 3.59 -9.12
N ILE A 54 14.67 3.81 -10.35
CA ILE A 54 15.63 2.91 -11.01
C ILE A 54 16.90 2.77 -10.15
N LYS A 55 17.46 3.89 -9.69
CA LYS A 55 18.66 3.87 -8.85
C LYS A 55 18.44 3.09 -7.55
N LEU A 56 17.29 3.27 -6.92
CA LEU A 56 16.93 2.56 -5.70
C LEU A 56 16.75 1.06 -5.96
N GLY A 57 16.12 0.69 -7.09
CA GLY A 57 15.96 -0.69 -7.51
C GLY A 57 17.28 -1.38 -7.79
N ASN A 58 18.20 -0.71 -8.46
CA ASN A 58 19.54 -1.26 -8.69
C ASN A 58 20.28 -1.49 -7.36
N LYS A 59 20.20 -0.54 -6.40
CA LYS A 59 20.78 -0.69 -5.07
C LYS A 59 20.18 -1.89 -4.33
N TYR A 60 18.85 -2.03 -4.33
CA TYR A 60 18.17 -3.17 -3.71
C TYR A 60 18.61 -4.50 -4.32
N ASN A 61 18.63 -4.59 -5.66
CA ASN A 61 19.05 -5.79 -6.35
C ASN A 61 20.51 -6.15 -6.07
N GLU A 62 21.40 -5.17 -6.01
CA GLU A 62 22.82 -5.37 -5.65
C GLU A 62 22.93 -5.97 -4.24
N ILE A 63 22.21 -5.44 -3.27
CA ILE A 63 22.16 -5.94 -1.89
C ILE A 63 21.69 -7.41 -1.87
N VAL A 64 20.55 -7.72 -2.50
CA VAL A 64 19.97 -9.06 -2.50
C VAL A 64 20.89 -10.07 -3.19
N LEU A 65 21.48 -9.71 -4.34
CA LEU A 65 22.40 -10.59 -5.08
C LEU A 65 23.74 -10.81 -4.36
N SER A 66 24.17 -9.87 -3.55
CA SER A 66 25.42 -9.98 -2.79
C SER A 66 25.26 -10.64 -1.43
N TYR A 67 24.03 -10.75 -0.92
CA TYR A 67 23.72 -11.27 0.42
C TYR A 67 24.32 -12.66 0.67
N GLU A 68 24.18 -13.58 -0.27
CA GLU A 68 24.72 -14.94 -0.15
C GLU A 68 26.23 -15.03 -0.34
N LYS A 69 26.85 -14.00 -0.95
CA LYS A 69 28.24 -14.02 -1.41
C LYS A 69 29.21 -13.27 -0.50
N THR A 70 28.69 -12.35 0.31
CA THR A 70 29.55 -11.41 1.03
C THR A 70 28.99 -11.20 2.45
N ASN A 71 29.88 -11.29 3.44
CA ASN A 71 29.57 -10.87 4.82
C ASN A 71 29.55 -9.34 4.82
N ASN A 72 28.45 -8.74 4.30
CA ASN A 72 28.30 -7.28 4.20
C ASN A 72 28.00 -6.71 5.60
N GLN A 73 28.96 -6.06 6.21
CA GLN A 73 28.82 -5.45 7.54
C GLN A 73 27.84 -4.28 7.57
N ASN A 74 27.49 -3.70 6.40
CA ASN A 74 26.59 -2.54 6.29
C ASN A 74 25.18 -2.93 5.78
N LEU A 75 24.89 -4.22 5.65
CA LEU A 75 23.63 -4.72 5.06
C LEU A 75 22.39 -4.14 5.74
N GLU A 76 22.38 -4.13 7.06
CA GLU A 76 21.28 -3.58 7.85
C GLU A 76 21.06 -2.09 7.55
N GLU A 77 22.13 -1.28 7.57
CA GLU A 77 22.04 0.16 7.30
C GLU A 77 21.59 0.46 5.87
N GLU A 78 22.07 -0.29 4.90
CA GLU A 78 21.69 -0.13 3.49
C GLU A 78 20.22 -0.44 3.23
N LEU A 79 19.67 -1.49 3.84
CA LEU A 79 18.25 -1.85 3.74
C LEU A 79 17.36 -0.82 4.46
N ILE A 80 17.79 -0.36 5.63
CA ILE A 80 17.08 0.70 6.37
C ILE A 80 17.08 2.01 5.56
N ASP A 81 18.18 2.37 4.90
CA ASP A 81 18.21 3.54 4.01
C ASP A 81 17.18 3.43 2.88
N ILE A 82 17.02 2.24 2.28
CA ILE A 82 15.97 1.99 1.27
C ILE A 82 14.58 2.21 1.85
N ILE A 83 14.31 1.72 3.07
CA ILE A 83 13.01 1.91 3.74
C ILE A 83 12.75 3.40 4.00
N GLN A 84 13.77 4.15 4.44
CA GLN A 84 13.67 5.58 4.73
C GLN A 84 13.39 6.44 3.48
N LYS A 85 13.66 5.94 2.26
CA LYS A 85 13.28 6.62 1.01
C LYS A 85 11.78 6.62 0.77
N LYS A 86 11.01 5.79 1.48
CA LYS A 86 9.55 5.68 1.38
C LYS A 86 9.07 5.41 -0.05
N ASP A 87 9.84 4.64 -0.79
CA ASP A 87 9.47 4.22 -2.13
C ASP A 87 8.37 3.16 -2.05
N PRO A 88 7.28 3.28 -2.82
CA PRO A 88 6.13 2.36 -2.71
C PRO A 88 6.45 0.92 -3.08
N THR A 89 7.53 0.68 -3.81
CA THR A 89 7.96 -0.65 -4.26
C THR A 89 9.10 -1.19 -3.39
N TYR A 90 10.19 -0.43 -3.29
CA TYR A 90 11.42 -0.94 -2.71
C TYR A 90 11.46 -0.88 -1.18
N SER A 91 10.72 0.04 -0.55
CA SER A 91 10.66 0.08 0.92
C SER A 91 9.96 -1.14 1.53
N PRO A 92 8.78 -1.59 1.01
CA PRO A 92 8.19 -2.85 1.45
C PRO A 92 9.05 -4.09 1.14
N LEU A 93 9.74 -4.11 0.00
CA LEU A 93 10.63 -5.21 -0.37
C LEU A 93 11.83 -5.30 0.57
N ALA A 94 12.45 -4.16 0.91
CA ALA A 94 13.57 -4.12 1.85
C ALA A 94 13.14 -4.57 3.27
N LEU A 95 11.94 -4.18 3.74
CA LEU A 95 11.40 -4.66 5.01
C LEU A 95 11.17 -6.18 4.98
N ASN A 96 10.57 -6.71 3.91
CA ASN A 96 10.39 -8.15 3.77
C ASN A 96 11.73 -8.89 3.83
N PHE A 97 12.73 -8.38 3.13
CA PHE A 97 14.06 -8.98 3.13
C PHE A 97 14.70 -8.97 4.51
N ILE A 98 14.54 -7.89 5.29
CA ILE A 98 15.01 -7.79 6.68
C ILE A 98 14.35 -8.87 7.55
N ILE A 99 13.03 -9.06 7.43
CA ILE A 99 12.26 -10.00 8.24
C ILE A 99 12.57 -11.45 7.86
N ASP A 100 12.54 -11.74 6.56
CA ASP A 100 12.71 -13.11 6.03
C ASP A 100 14.12 -13.67 6.29
N ASN A 101 15.11 -12.79 6.45
CA ASN A 101 16.50 -13.16 6.71
C ASN A 101 16.99 -12.79 8.13
N GLU A 102 16.09 -12.33 9.01
CA GLU A 102 16.39 -11.98 10.41
C GLU A 102 17.58 -11.00 10.55
N ILE A 103 17.70 -10.04 9.60
CA ILE A 103 18.85 -9.12 9.53
C ILE A 103 18.87 -8.17 10.72
N VAL A 104 17.69 -7.75 11.19
CA VAL A 104 17.52 -6.88 12.35
C VAL A 104 16.89 -7.67 13.50
N ASN A 105 17.63 -7.88 14.56
CA ASN A 105 17.15 -8.62 15.75
C ASN A 105 16.37 -7.76 16.76
N ASP A 106 16.51 -6.44 16.68
CA ASP A 106 15.80 -5.51 17.56
C ASP A 106 14.33 -5.38 17.12
N LYS A 107 13.42 -5.96 17.92
CA LYS A 107 11.98 -5.92 17.67
C LYS A 107 11.39 -4.51 17.65
N ILE A 108 11.93 -3.60 18.46
CA ILE A 108 11.45 -2.21 18.48
C ILE A 108 11.79 -1.57 17.14
N LYS A 109 13.03 -1.72 16.70
CA LYS A 109 13.49 -1.20 15.41
C LYS A 109 12.69 -1.77 14.23
N VAL A 110 12.43 -3.09 14.21
CA VAL A 110 11.59 -3.71 13.16
C VAL A 110 10.17 -3.13 13.16
N ASN A 111 9.56 -2.91 14.34
CA ASN A 111 8.24 -2.29 14.42
C ASN A 111 8.24 -0.84 13.91
N GLU A 112 9.28 -0.06 14.19
CA GLU A 112 9.44 1.29 13.61
C GLU A 112 9.54 1.25 12.08
N LEU A 113 10.21 0.25 11.52
CA LEU A 113 10.30 0.06 10.06
C LEU A 113 8.92 -0.27 9.45
N PHE A 114 8.11 -1.11 10.11
CA PHE A 114 6.72 -1.34 9.74
C PHE A 114 5.93 -0.02 9.72
N ASP A 115 6.06 0.80 10.76
CA ASP A 115 5.32 2.07 10.87
C ASP A 115 5.72 3.09 9.81
N ILE A 116 6.98 3.12 9.40
CA ILE A 116 7.42 3.95 8.27
C ILE A 116 6.66 3.58 7.00
N ILE A 117 6.47 2.29 6.74
CA ILE A 117 5.78 1.83 5.53
C ILE A 117 4.27 2.04 5.65
N ILE A 118 3.68 1.68 6.77
CA ILE A 118 2.23 1.77 6.97
C ILE A 118 1.74 3.22 7.00
N GLU A 119 2.48 4.11 7.67
CA GLU A 119 2.01 5.46 7.95
C GLU A 119 2.61 6.53 7.03
N LYS A 120 3.85 6.33 6.57
CA LYS A 120 4.63 7.38 5.91
C LYS A 120 4.96 7.09 4.44
N THR A 121 4.63 5.89 3.94
CA THR A 121 4.86 5.50 2.55
C THR A 121 3.54 5.47 1.79
N ASN A 122 3.51 6.10 0.60
CA ASN A 122 2.30 6.12 -0.22
C ASN A 122 2.19 4.84 -1.06
N ILE A 123 1.69 3.77 -0.45
CA ILE A 123 1.46 2.45 -1.04
C ILE A 123 -0.04 2.21 -1.25
N GLU A 124 -0.39 1.30 -2.16
CA GLU A 124 -1.77 0.86 -2.38
C GLU A 124 -2.35 0.21 -1.11
N ASN A 125 -3.67 0.35 -0.93
CA ASN A 125 -4.35 -0.14 0.27
C ASN A 125 -4.14 -1.64 0.52
N GLU A 126 -4.17 -2.48 -0.53
CA GLU A 126 -3.97 -3.92 -0.35
C GLU A 126 -2.52 -4.27 0.03
N ILE A 127 -1.54 -3.53 -0.49
CA ILE A 127 -0.14 -3.66 -0.06
C ILE A 127 0.01 -3.19 1.40
N LYS A 128 -0.65 -2.08 1.77
CA LYS A 128 -0.67 -1.60 3.16
C LYS A 128 -1.27 -2.64 4.10
N ASN A 129 -2.39 -3.24 3.73
CA ASN A 129 -3.04 -4.28 4.51
C ASN A 129 -2.16 -5.53 4.64
N LEU A 130 -1.44 -5.92 3.58
CA LEU A 130 -0.42 -6.98 3.67
C LEU A 130 0.66 -6.65 4.72
N ILE A 131 1.18 -5.42 4.71
CA ILE A 131 2.21 -5.01 5.67
C ILE A 131 1.67 -4.97 7.10
N ILE A 132 0.43 -4.51 7.30
CA ILE A 132 -0.26 -4.56 8.60
C ILE A 132 -0.42 -6.02 9.08
N TYR A 133 -0.86 -6.92 8.21
CA TYR A 133 -0.96 -8.35 8.51
C TYR A 133 0.40 -8.95 8.89
N LYS A 134 1.46 -8.63 8.13
CA LYS A 134 2.82 -9.06 8.47
C LYS A 134 3.32 -8.50 9.80
N LYS A 135 2.99 -7.23 10.14
CA LYS A 135 3.29 -6.65 11.45
C LYS A 135 2.61 -7.41 12.58
N ALA A 136 1.32 -7.75 12.40
CA ALA A 136 0.57 -8.54 13.36
C ALA A 136 1.18 -9.93 13.54
N LEU A 137 1.50 -10.61 12.43
CA LEU A 137 2.13 -11.94 12.44
C LEU A 137 3.49 -11.91 13.14
N TYR A 138 4.35 -10.93 12.82
CA TYR A 138 5.67 -10.76 13.43
C TYR A 138 5.61 -10.58 14.95
N ASN A 139 4.55 -9.94 15.44
CA ASN A 139 4.38 -9.67 16.87
C ASN A 139 3.55 -10.72 17.62
N SER A 140 2.84 -11.62 16.94
CA SER A 140 1.79 -12.49 17.51
C SER A 140 2.22 -13.30 18.74
N ASP A 141 3.47 -13.74 18.80
CA ASP A 141 3.96 -14.55 19.92
C ASP A 141 4.17 -13.76 21.22
N ASN A 142 4.37 -12.42 21.12
CA ASN A 142 4.81 -11.60 22.25
C ASN A 142 3.90 -10.40 22.53
N ILE A 143 2.72 -10.39 21.98
CA ILE A 143 1.75 -9.30 22.09
C ILE A 143 0.52 -9.77 22.89
N ASN A 144 -0.16 -8.86 23.58
CA ASN A 144 -1.44 -9.18 24.18
C ASN A 144 -2.59 -9.11 23.14
N GLU A 145 -3.74 -9.65 23.52
CA GLU A 145 -4.95 -9.74 22.69
C GLU A 145 -5.37 -8.38 22.11
N ASN A 146 -5.48 -7.37 22.97
CA ASN A 146 -5.97 -6.05 22.54
C ASN A 146 -5.04 -5.40 21.52
N ASP A 147 -3.74 -5.50 21.73
CA ASP A 147 -2.76 -4.92 20.81
C ASP A 147 -2.74 -5.67 19.48
N LEU A 148 -2.88 -7.00 19.48
CA LEU A 148 -2.98 -7.78 18.23
C LEU A 148 -4.24 -7.39 17.44
N ILE A 149 -5.38 -7.29 18.10
CA ILE A 149 -6.64 -6.85 17.48
C ILE A 149 -6.50 -5.42 16.96
N ASN A 150 -5.89 -4.50 17.72
CA ASN A 150 -5.68 -3.11 17.31
C ASN A 150 -4.82 -3.01 16.04
N ILE A 151 -3.76 -3.80 15.92
CA ILE A 151 -2.94 -3.83 14.70
C ILE A 151 -3.79 -4.30 13.51
N LEU A 152 -4.63 -5.33 13.68
CA LEU A 152 -5.43 -5.93 12.61
C LEU A 152 -6.71 -5.15 12.29
N ASN A 153 -7.15 -4.27 13.17
CA ASN A 153 -8.43 -3.55 13.08
C ASN A 153 -8.68 -2.85 11.72
N PRO A 154 -7.68 -2.19 11.09
CA PRO A 154 -7.86 -1.61 9.76
C PRO A 154 -8.25 -2.64 8.69
N ILE A 155 -7.74 -3.88 8.79
CA ILE A 155 -8.04 -4.96 7.84
C ILE A 155 -9.41 -5.56 8.16
N LEU A 156 -9.69 -5.82 9.42
CA LEU A 156 -10.96 -6.44 9.89
C LEU A 156 -12.18 -5.59 9.52
N ASN A 157 -12.04 -4.26 9.52
CA ASN A 157 -13.09 -3.32 9.17
C ASN A 157 -13.09 -2.90 7.68
N SER A 158 -12.40 -3.62 6.81
CA SER A 158 -12.32 -3.36 5.38
C SER A 158 -12.78 -4.57 4.56
N GLU A 159 -12.91 -4.36 3.24
CA GLU A 159 -13.17 -5.45 2.26
C GLU A 159 -11.85 -6.03 1.69
N SER A 160 -10.78 -5.96 2.46
CA SER A 160 -9.46 -6.43 2.04
C SER A 160 -9.43 -7.94 1.81
N VAL A 161 -8.65 -8.37 0.82
CA VAL A 161 -8.32 -9.78 0.58
C VAL A 161 -7.56 -10.41 1.76
N TRP A 162 -6.98 -9.59 2.64
CA TRP A 162 -6.25 -10.02 3.85
C TRP A 162 -7.15 -10.23 5.06
N LYS A 163 -8.44 -9.92 4.99
CA LYS A 163 -9.37 -10.08 6.12
C LYS A 163 -9.46 -11.53 6.60
N SER A 164 -9.62 -12.48 5.69
CA SER A 164 -9.67 -13.90 6.07
C SER A 164 -8.39 -14.42 6.70
N HIS A 165 -7.22 -13.93 6.23
CA HIS A 165 -5.92 -14.25 6.83
C HIS A 165 -5.78 -13.66 8.23
N SER A 166 -6.26 -12.44 8.44
CA SER A 166 -6.24 -11.75 9.74
C SER A 166 -7.15 -12.44 10.77
N LEU A 167 -8.35 -12.83 10.35
CA LEU A 167 -9.25 -13.62 11.19
C LEU A 167 -8.64 -14.99 11.55
N TYR A 168 -7.95 -15.63 10.61
CA TYR A 168 -7.28 -16.90 10.86
C TYR A 168 -6.11 -16.75 11.84
N LEU A 169 -5.32 -15.67 11.72
CA LEU A 169 -4.25 -15.37 12.68
C LEU A 169 -4.80 -15.17 14.10
N LEU A 170 -5.92 -14.44 14.25
CA LEU A 170 -6.59 -14.30 15.55
C LEU A 170 -7.08 -15.65 16.09
N ALA A 171 -7.68 -16.48 15.24
CA ALA A 171 -8.11 -17.80 15.64
C ALA A 171 -6.97 -18.67 16.17
N GLU A 172 -5.82 -18.70 15.47
CA GLU A 172 -4.62 -19.43 15.92
C GLU A 172 -4.04 -18.82 17.21
N TYR A 173 -4.02 -17.49 17.34
CA TYR A 173 -3.59 -16.80 18.55
C TYR A 173 -4.42 -17.25 19.76
N PHE A 174 -5.75 -17.20 19.67
CA PHE A 174 -6.63 -17.62 20.78
C PHE A 174 -6.54 -19.13 21.06
N LEU A 175 -6.35 -19.94 20.02
CA LEU A 175 -6.15 -21.38 20.21
C LEU A 175 -4.85 -21.66 20.98
N SER A 176 -3.77 -20.94 20.68
CA SER A 176 -2.49 -21.04 21.40
C SER A 176 -2.60 -20.65 22.88
N LYS A 177 -3.54 -19.77 23.22
CA LYS A 177 -3.88 -19.38 24.60
C LYS A 177 -4.90 -20.30 25.28
N ASN A 178 -5.30 -21.40 24.61
CA ASN A 178 -6.34 -22.32 25.04
C ASN A 178 -7.75 -21.70 25.16
N GLU A 179 -7.98 -20.57 24.48
CA GLU A 179 -9.25 -19.86 24.42
C GLU A 179 -10.08 -20.36 23.24
N LYS A 180 -10.46 -21.62 23.29
CA LYS A 180 -11.11 -22.37 22.20
C LYS A 180 -12.38 -21.70 21.66
N GLN A 181 -13.20 -21.13 22.55
CA GLN A 181 -14.45 -20.48 22.15
C GLN A 181 -14.19 -19.24 21.28
N LYS A 182 -13.28 -18.36 21.68
CA LYS A 182 -12.89 -17.19 20.87
C LYS A 182 -12.27 -17.60 19.53
N SER A 183 -11.41 -18.62 19.55
CA SER A 183 -10.85 -19.19 18.32
C SER A 183 -11.94 -19.64 17.35
N LYS A 184 -12.95 -20.39 17.86
CA LYS A 184 -14.09 -20.87 17.08
C LYS A 184 -14.90 -19.73 16.46
N GLU A 185 -15.11 -18.64 17.21
CA GLU A 185 -15.83 -17.45 16.72
C GLU A 185 -15.13 -16.80 15.52
N PHE A 186 -13.82 -16.67 15.54
CA PHE A 186 -13.06 -16.14 14.39
C PHE A 186 -13.07 -17.09 13.19
N LEU A 187 -12.98 -18.40 13.41
CA LEU A 187 -13.04 -19.38 12.32
C LEU A 187 -14.43 -19.40 11.67
N VAL A 188 -15.51 -19.27 12.46
CA VAL A 188 -16.88 -19.17 11.93
C VAL A 188 -17.02 -17.91 11.07
N GLN A 189 -16.51 -16.76 11.52
CA GLN A 189 -16.51 -15.53 10.70
C GLN A 189 -15.84 -15.74 9.33
N ILE A 190 -14.74 -16.52 9.25
CA ILE A 190 -14.12 -16.84 7.96
C ILE A 190 -15.05 -17.64 7.06
N ILE A 191 -15.77 -18.61 7.62
CA ILE A 191 -16.71 -19.46 6.86
C ILE A 191 -17.87 -18.63 6.32
N GLU A 192 -18.38 -17.69 7.10
CA GLU A 192 -19.49 -16.79 6.74
C GLU A 192 -19.05 -15.67 5.79
N LEU A 193 -17.76 -15.34 5.75
CA LEU A 193 -17.25 -14.28 4.89
C LEU A 193 -17.38 -14.67 3.40
N GLU A 194 -18.17 -13.90 2.64
CA GLU A 194 -18.46 -14.17 1.23
C GLU A 194 -17.19 -14.20 0.38
N ASN A 195 -16.30 -13.21 0.58
CA ASN A 195 -15.07 -13.03 -0.18
C ASN A 195 -13.83 -13.61 0.53
N ALA A 196 -14.02 -14.61 1.41
CA ALA A 196 -12.89 -15.26 2.05
C ALA A 196 -11.96 -15.96 1.05
N ASN A 197 -10.66 -15.94 1.33
CA ASN A 197 -9.72 -16.77 0.57
C ASN A 197 -10.13 -18.24 0.64
N PRO A 198 -10.34 -18.93 -0.50
CA PRO A 198 -10.86 -20.31 -0.50
C PRO A 198 -10.00 -21.28 0.29
N LYS A 199 -8.68 -21.14 0.27
CA LYS A 199 -7.76 -22.01 1.03
C LYS A 199 -7.92 -21.77 2.53
N ILE A 200 -7.98 -20.50 2.96
CA ILE A 200 -8.18 -20.16 4.37
C ILE A 200 -9.54 -20.62 4.87
N LYS A 201 -10.60 -20.53 4.04
CA LYS A 201 -11.94 -21.04 4.38
C LYS A 201 -11.94 -22.56 4.62
N VAL A 202 -11.24 -23.30 3.76
CA VAL A 202 -11.07 -24.76 3.92
C VAL A 202 -10.29 -25.10 5.20
N GLU A 203 -9.20 -24.36 5.47
CA GLU A 203 -8.41 -24.58 6.70
C GLU A 203 -9.21 -24.22 7.96
N ALA A 204 -10.01 -23.17 7.94
CA ALA A 204 -10.90 -22.81 9.04
C ALA A 204 -11.91 -23.93 9.34
N GLN A 205 -12.54 -24.50 8.30
CA GLN A 205 -13.46 -25.62 8.47
C GLN A 205 -12.78 -26.87 9.05
N LYS A 206 -11.58 -27.20 8.55
CA LYS A 206 -10.79 -28.34 9.08
C LYS A 206 -10.44 -28.11 10.55
N ARG A 207 -10.03 -26.87 10.92
CA ARG A 207 -9.65 -26.53 12.28
C ARG A 207 -10.83 -26.68 13.25
N ILE A 208 -12.02 -26.21 12.86
CA ILE A 208 -13.24 -26.40 13.65
C ILE A 208 -13.53 -27.89 13.88
N ASN A 209 -13.51 -28.68 12.80
CA ASN A 209 -13.87 -30.11 12.88
C ASN A 209 -12.86 -30.92 13.68
N ARG A 210 -11.58 -30.58 13.65
CA ARG A 210 -10.51 -31.33 14.31
C ARG A 210 -10.32 -30.94 15.78
N ASP A 211 -10.30 -29.66 16.08
CA ASP A 211 -9.80 -29.15 17.35
C ASP A 211 -10.91 -28.53 18.24
N LEU A 212 -12.08 -28.22 17.65
CA LEU A 212 -13.14 -27.42 18.26
C LEU A 212 -14.56 -28.05 18.10
N SER A 213 -14.66 -29.25 17.60
CA SER A 213 -15.90 -30.05 17.65
C SER A 213 -16.06 -30.58 19.08
N ASP A 214 -17.16 -30.23 19.71
CA ASP A 214 -17.59 -30.73 21.03
C ASP A 214 -17.84 -32.25 21.00
#